data_7617ebe5bc734857739a03f4cef92a5b
#
_entry.id   7617ebe5bc734857739a03f4cef92a5b
#
_cell.length_a   1.000
_cell.length_b   1.000
_cell.length_c   1.000
_cell.angle_alpha   90.00
_cell.angle_beta   90.00
_cell.angle_gamma   90.00
#
_symmetry.space_group_name_H-M   'P 1'
#
loop_
_entity.id
_entity.type
_entity.pdbx_description
1 polymer ?
#
loop_
_entity_poly.entity_id
_entity_poly.type
_entity_poly.pdbx_seq_one_letter_code
_entity_poly.pdbx_strand_id
1 'polypeptide(L)'
;MSKSANRTFAAMLVLAVTGMLSPAYAQKLRLGREASPAEIKAWDIAVLPDGKGLPPGKGTVRQGEVIFQAQCASCHGEFGEGKDRWPALAGGHGTLTHDRPDKTIGSYWPNASTAFDYVRRAMPFGNAQSLTDDELYAVTAYLLHINDIVKDPGFELSQQNFSSIKMPNANGFFNDDRETAEKHFWHRQPCMKDCKTDAAILNRASVLGVTPDKKTRPKVD
;
A
#
# COMPACT_ATOMS: atom_id res chain seq x y z
N MET A 1 71.36 27.75 -8.19
CA MET A 1 69.91 27.94 -8.40
C MET A 1 69.21 27.66 -7.05
N SER A 2 68.53 28.65 -6.59
CA SER A 2 68.21 28.87 -5.15
C SER A 2 67.17 27.91 -4.60
N LYS A 3 67.45 27.30 -3.44
CA LYS A 3 66.54 26.52 -2.60
C LYS A 3 65.25 27.31 -2.18
N SER A 4 65.28 28.61 -2.36
CA SER A 4 64.20 29.54 -2.07
C SER A 4 63.10 29.48 -3.12
N ALA A 5 63.44 29.35 -4.43
CA ALA A 5 62.42 29.27 -5.50
C ALA A 5 61.53 28.02 -5.42
N ASN A 6 62.08 26.88 -5.01
CA ASN A 6 61.31 25.63 -4.83
C ASN A 6 60.37 25.67 -3.65
N ARG A 7 60.68 26.42 -2.59
CA ARG A 7 59.80 26.57 -1.41
C ARG A 7 58.60 27.47 -1.71
N THR A 8 58.78 28.53 -2.50
CA THR A 8 57.68 29.40 -2.93
C THR A 8 56.75 28.70 -3.92
N PHE A 9 57.29 27.87 -4.83
CA PHE A 9 56.48 27.10 -5.75
C PHE A 9 55.64 26.00 -5.03
N ALA A 10 56.24 25.33 -4.06
CA ALA A 10 55.52 24.33 -3.23
C ALA A 10 54.43 24.97 -2.37
N ALA A 11 54.69 26.16 -1.80
CA ALA A 11 53.68 26.87 -1.01
C ALA A 11 52.50 27.39 -1.87
N MET A 12 52.73 27.83 -3.10
CA MET A 12 51.67 28.22 -4.04
C MET A 12 50.84 27.02 -4.50
N LEU A 13 51.48 25.85 -4.70
CA LEU A 13 50.73 24.64 -5.09
C LEU A 13 49.80 24.14 -3.95
N VAL A 14 50.24 24.21 -2.71
CA VAL A 14 49.45 23.85 -1.54
C VAL A 14 48.27 24.82 -1.36
N LEU A 15 48.47 26.12 -1.55
CA LEU A 15 47.38 27.11 -1.50
C LEU A 15 46.36 26.93 -2.64
N ALA A 16 46.79 26.52 -3.83
CA ALA A 16 45.87 26.26 -4.95
C ALA A 16 45.02 25.00 -4.73
N VAL A 17 45.58 23.97 -4.11
CA VAL A 17 44.84 22.73 -3.81
C VAL A 17 43.83 22.91 -2.65
N THR A 18 44.16 23.71 -1.64
CA THR A 18 43.23 24.02 -0.55
C THR A 18 42.05 24.91 -0.96
N GLY A 19 42.24 25.75 -1.99
CA GLY A 19 41.18 26.60 -2.56
C GLY A 19 40.11 25.81 -3.34
N MET A 20 40.40 24.57 -3.77
CA MET A 20 39.45 23.72 -4.52
C MET A 20 38.58 22.82 -3.61
N LEU A 21 38.84 22.76 -2.31
CA LEU A 21 38.05 22.06 -1.34
C LEU A 21 36.96 22.96 -0.73
N SER A 22 36.29 23.78 -1.53
CA SER A 22 35.09 24.47 -1.08
C SER A 22 34.05 23.43 -0.77
N PRO A 23 33.52 23.34 0.46
CA PRO A 23 32.41 22.44 0.75
C PRO A 23 31.24 22.84 -0.16
N ALA A 24 30.76 21.89 -0.96
CA ALA A 24 29.56 22.08 -1.74
C ALA A 24 28.40 22.22 -0.75
N TYR A 25 28.10 23.45 -0.35
CA TYR A 25 26.89 23.74 0.41
C TYR A 25 25.71 23.41 -0.48
N ALA A 26 24.94 22.40 -0.11
CA ALA A 26 23.67 22.10 -0.76
C ALA A 26 22.79 23.37 -0.65
N GLN A 27 22.65 24.09 -1.73
CA GLN A 27 21.86 25.31 -1.77
C GLN A 27 20.39 24.91 -1.59
N LYS A 28 19.77 25.34 -0.48
CA LYS A 28 18.33 25.19 -0.32
C LYS A 28 17.64 25.98 -1.43
N LEU A 29 17.06 25.28 -2.37
CA LEU A 29 16.42 25.89 -3.54
C LEU A 29 15.21 26.73 -3.19
N ARG A 30 14.70 26.64 -1.94
CA ARG A 30 13.52 27.37 -1.44
C ARG A 30 12.30 27.20 -2.35
N LEU A 31 12.15 26.00 -2.92
CA LEU A 31 10.97 25.64 -3.70
C LEU A 31 9.81 25.35 -2.75
N GLY A 32 8.65 25.88 -3.11
CA GLY A 32 7.45 25.71 -2.30
C GLY A 32 7.38 26.68 -1.10
N ARG A 33 6.40 26.46 -0.26
CA ARG A 33 6.15 27.16 1.01
C ARG A 33 5.81 26.15 2.10
N GLU A 34 5.86 26.54 3.32
CA GLU A 34 5.34 25.72 4.41
C GLU A 34 3.81 25.62 4.30
N ALA A 35 3.29 24.42 4.54
CA ALA A 35 1.85 24.18 4.57
C ALA A 35 1.24 24.83 5.80
N SER A 36 0.09 25.47 5.63
CA SER A 36 -0.67 26.01 6.76
C SER A 36 -1.27 24.87 7.62
N PRO A 37 -1.57 25.12 8.90
CA PRO A 37 -2.24 24.12 9.75
C PRO A 37 -3.57 23.62 9.16
N ALA A 38 -4.30 24.45 8.43
CA ALA A 38 -5.55 24.07 7.77
C ALA A 38 -5.29 23.09 6.61
N GLU A 39 -4.25 23.32 5.82
CA GLU A 39 -3.86 22.40 4.75
C GLU A 39 -3.38 21.05 5.31
N ILE A 40 -2.55 21.09 6.37
CA ILE A 40 -2.10 19.86 7.04
C ILE A 40 -3.33 19.08 7.53
N LYS A 41 -4.26 19.72 8.23
CA LYS A 41 -5.48 19.10 8.75
C LYS A 41 -6.34 18.48 7.65
N ALA A 42 -6.43 19.11 6.48
CA ALA A 42 -7.22 18.61 5.35
C ALA A 42 -6.62 17.33 4.74
N TRP A 43 -5.30 17.16 4.81
CA TRP A 43 -4.60 15.98 4.31
C TRP A 43 -4.38 14.90 5.36
N ASP A 44 -4.38 15.26 6.65
CA ASP A 44 -4.16 14.34 7.77
C ASP A 44 -5.45 13.64 8.17
N ILE A 45 -5.91 12.75 7.27
CA ILE A 45 -7.10 11.91 7.45
C ILE A 45 -6.74 10.44 7.68
N ALA A 46 -5.49 10.13 7.97
CA ALA A 46 -5.01 8.77 8.14
C ALA A 46 -5.64 8.09 9.37
N VAL A 47 -6.08 6.84 9.18
CA VAL A 47 -6.59 6.00 10.25
C VAL A 47 -5.58 4.89 10.55
N LEU A 48 -5.05 4.90 11.77
CA LEU A 48 -4.04 3.95 12.23
C LEU A 48 -4.67 2.67 12.82
N PRO A 49 -3.91 1.58 12.94
CA PRO A 49 -4.41 0.31 13.48
C PRO A 49 -4.94 0.41 14.92
N ASP A 50 -4.42 1.34 15.73
CA ASP A 50 -4.87 1.62 17.10
C ASP A 50 -6.15 2.46 17.17
N GLY A 51 -6.71 2.85 16.03
CA GLY A 51 -7.90 3.69 15.93
C GLY A 51 -7.63 5.20 15.95
N LYS A 52 -6.36 5.63 16.06
CA LYS A 52 -6.02 7.04 15.94
C LYS A 52 -6.40 7.56 14.55
N GLY A 53 -7.04 8.73 14.49
CA GLY A 53 -7.50 9.33 13.25
C GLY A 53 -8.91 8.90 12.81
N LEU A 54 -9.56 7.97 13.53
CA LEU A 54 -10.97 7.65 13.29
C LEU A 54 -11.84 8.89 13.57
N PRO A 55 -12.71 9.28 12.63
CA PRO A 55 -13.69 10.35 12.89
C PRO A 55 -14.76 9.86 13.88
N PRO A 56 -15.45 10.75 14.59
CA PRO A 56 -16.66 10.40 15.32
C PRO A 56 -17.71 9.86 14.34
N GLY A 57 -18.34 8.75 14.70
CA GLY A 57 -19.37 8.15 13.86
C GLY A 57 -19.66 6.70 14.23
N LYS A 58 -20.70 6.15 13.60
CA LYS A 58 -21.16 4.79 13.78
C LYS A 58 -22.09 4.35 12.64
N GLY A 59 -22.16 3.05 12.38
CA GLY A 59 -23.07 2.51 11.37
C GLY A 59 -23.25 1.01 11.50
N THR A 60 -24.44 0.52 11.15
CA THR A 60 -24.78 -0.89 11.22
C THR A 60 -24.47 -1.63 9.92
N VAL A 61 -24.32 -2.95 10.01
CA VAL A 61 -24.17 -3.84 8.84
C VAL A 61 -25.34 -3.63 7.86
N ARG A 62 -26.57 -3.55 8.33
CA ARG A 62 -27.75 -3.35 7.46
C ARG A 62 -27.75 -2.02 6.72
N GLN A 63 -27.33 -0.96 7.39
CA GLN A 63 -27.15 0.34 6.73
C GLN A 63 -26.05 0.27 5.66
N GLY A 64 -24.94 -0.39 5.99
CA GLY A 64 -23.82 -0.59 5.08
C GLY A 64 -24.20 -1.41 3.85
N GLU A 65 -25.03 -2.42 4.00
CA GLU A 65 -25.56 -3.21 2.88
C GLU A 65 -26.30 -2.32 1.87
N VAL A 66 -27.23 -1.47 2.35
CA VAL A 66 -27.98 -0.56 1.48
C VAL A 66 -27.06 0.38 0.72
N ILE A 67 -26.07 0.96 1.39
CA ILE A 67 -25.10 1.86 0.78
C ILE A 67 -24.21 1.11 -0.21
N PHE A 68 -23.75 -0.09 0.15
CA PHE A 68 -22.90 -0.91 -0.71
C PHE A 68 -23.62 -1.30 -2.00
N GLN A 69 -24.89 -1.73 -1.92
CA GLN A 69 -25.68 -2.04 -3.09
C GLN A 69 -25.87 -0.83 -4.02
N ALA A 70 -26.04 0.35 -3.45
CA ALA A 70 -26.25 1.57 -4.22
C ALA A 70 -24.97 2.14 -4.89
N GLN A 71 -23.80 2.01 -4.23
CA GLN A 71 -22.60 2.74 -4.63
C GLN A 71 -21.39 1.86 -4.96
N CYS A 72 -21.38 0.58 -4.57
CA CYS A 72 -20.23 -0.30 -4.68
C CYS A 72 -20.49 -1.54 -5.55
N ALA A 73 -21.70 -2.14 -5.45
CA ALA A 73 -22.04 -3.41 -6.07
C ALA A 73 -21.94 -3.42 -7.60
N SER A 74 -22.11 -2.27 -8.25
CA SER A 74 -21.96 -2.17 -9.71
C SER A 74 -20.58 -2.63 -10.21
N CYS A 75 -19.55 -2.41 -9.39
CA CYS A 75 -18.17 -2.83 -9.68
C CYS A 75 -17.76 -4.07 -8.89
N HIS A 76 -18.07 -4.12 -7.58
CA HIS A 76 -17.57 -5.17 -6.70
C HIS A 76 -18.45 -6.41 -6.57
N GLY A 77 -19.62 -6.44 -7.25
CA GLY A 77 -20.63 -7.49 -7.10
C GLY A 77 -21.51 -7.30 -5.85
N GLU A 78 -22.65 -7.97 -5.80
CA GLU A 78 -23.63 -7.80 -4.73
C GLU A 78 -23.13 -8.27 -3.37
N PHE A 79 -22.23 -9.26 -3.37
CA PHE A 79 -21.62 -9.84 -2.16
C PHE A 79 -20.10 -9.56 -2.08
N GLY A 80 -19.60 -8.60 -2.86
CA GLY A 80 -18.18 -8.28 -2.89
C GLY A 80 -17.32 -9.31 -3.61
N GLU A 81 -17.91 -10.13 -4.48
CA GLU A 81 -17.24 -11.18 -5.24
C GLU A 81 -16.36 -10.66 -6.38
N GLY A 82 -16.47 -9.37 -6.68
CA GLY A 82 -15.79 -8.74 -7.81
C GLY A 82 -16.54 -8.93 -9.13
N LYS A 83 -16.35 -8.01 -10.07
CA LYS A 83 -16.99 -8.05 -11.37
C LYS A 83 -16.03 -7.57 -12.45
N ASP A 84 -15.92 -8.33 -13.54
CA ASP A 84 -15.03 -8.04 -14.66
C ASP A 84 -13.58 -7.81 -14.18
N ARG A 85 -13.04 -6.60 -14.34
CA ARG A 85 -11.70 -6.22 -13.90
C ARG A 85 -11.63 -5.76 -12.44
N TRP A 86 -12.79 -5.56 -11.80
CA TRP A 86 -12.83 -5.03 -10.45
C TRP A 86 -12.56 -6.12 -9.41
N PRO A 87 -11.73 -5.86 -8.40
CA PRO A 87 -11.31 -6.89 -7.49
C PRO A 87 -12.43 -7.35 -6.57
N ALA A 88 -12.36 -8.63 -6.18
CA ALA A 88 -13.15 -9.16 -5.09
C ALA A 88 -12.75 -8.51 -3.75
N LEU A 89 -13.75 -8.18 -2.94
CA LEU A 89 -13.58 -7.63 -1.59
C LEU A 89 -13.80 -8.68 -0.51
N ALA A 90 -14.49 -9.78 -0.85
CA ALA A 90 -14.83 -10.87 0.05
C ALA A 90 -14.35 -12.22 -0.50
N GLY A 91 -14.25 -13.22 0.40
CA GLY A 91 -13.79 -14.56 0.06
C GLY A 91 -12.28 -14.75 0.23
N GLY A 92 -11.72 -15.77 -0.43
CA GLY A 92 -10.28 -16.07 -0.40
C GLY A 92 -9.75 -16.63 0.92
N HIS A 93 -10.62 -17.05 1.84
CA HIS A 93 -10.23 -17.65 3.11
C HIS A 93 -9.39 -18.93 2.87
N GLY A 94 -8.25 -19.05 3.55
CA GLY A 94 -7.34 -20.19 3.45
C GLY A 94 -6.51 -20.25 2.16
N THR A 95 -6.64 -19.29 1.24
CA THR A 95 -5.93 -19.32 -0.06
C THR A 95 -4.51 -18.73 -0.02
N LEU A 96 -4.10 -18.09 1.09
CA LEU A 96 -2.83 -17.34 1.13
C LEU A 96 -1.57 -18.21 0.88
N THR A 97 -1.68 -19.52 1.08
CA THR A 97 -0.59 -20.48 0.81
C THR A 97 -0.67 -21.12 -0.59
N HIS A 98 -1.67 -20.79 -1.39
CA HIS A 98 -1.81 -21.28 -2.75
C HIS A 98 -0.87 -20.53 -3.69
N ASP A 99 -0.54 -21.12 -4.83
CA ASP A 99 0.26 -20.47 -5.90
C ASP A 99 -0.35 -19.14 -6.35
N ARG A 100 -1.67 -19.02 -6.23
CA ARG A 100 -2.45 -17.82 -6.54
C ARG A 100 -3.44 -17.54 -5.44
N PRO A 101 -3.02 -16.80 -4.43
CA PRO A 101 -3.89 -16.43 -3.33
C PRO A 101 -4.92 -15.37 -3.75
N ASP A 102 -6.15 -15.54 -3.31
CA ASP A 102 -7.18 -14.51 -3.42
C ASP A 102 -7.06 -13.55 -2.23
N LYS A 103 -6.49 -12.39 -2.50
CA LYS A 103 -6.18 -11.36 -1.48
C LYS A 103 -7.34 -10.39 -1.36
N THR A 104 -8.22 -10.65 -0.40
CA THR A 104 -9.39 -9.81 -0.08
C THR A 104 -9.23 -9.10 1.26
N ILE A 105 -10.25 -8.34 1.65
CA ILE A 105 -10.29 -7.70 2.97
C ILE A 105 -10.21 -8.77 4.08
N GLY A 106 -10.97 -9.86 3.95
CA GLY A 106 -11.02 -10.91 4.99
C GLY A 106 -9.86 -11.88 4.95
N SER A 107 -9.29 -12.17 3.77
CA SER A 107 -8.21 -13.15 3.67
C SER A 107 -6.83 -12.58 3.93
N TYR A 108 -6.58 -11.33 3.55
CA TYR A 108 -5.23 -10.78 3.47
C TYR A 108 -4.95 -9.60 4.40
N TRP A 109 -5.88 -8.65 4.54
CA TRP A 109 -5.61 -7.41 5.24
C TRP A 109 -5.50 -7.60 6.75
N PRO A 110 -4.40 -7.09 7.38
CA PRO A 110 -4.15 -7.35 8.79
C PRO A 110 -4.96 -6.44 9.74
N ASN A 111 -5.44 -5.29 9.25
CA ASN A 111 -6.12 -4.29 10.05
C ASN A 111 -7.41 -3.80 9.38
N ALA A 112 -8.49 -3.72 10.14
CA ALA A 112 -9.74 -3.14 9.67
C ALA A 112 -9.60 -1.66 9.29
N SER A 113 -8.69 -0.93 9.97
CA SER A 113 -8.37 0.47 9.68
C SER A 113 -7.89 0.68 8.25
N THR A 114 -7.19 -0.29 7.67
CA THR A 114 -6.74 -0.21 6.27
C THR A 114 -7.93 -0.19 5.32
N ALA A 115 -8.97 -1.00 5.56
CA ALA A 115 -10.18 -0.99 4.75
C ALA A 115 -10.96 0.32 4.91
N PHE A 116 -11.15 0.78 6.14
CA PHE A 116 -11.82 2.04 6.42
C PHE A 116 -11.11 3.24 5.76
N ASP A 117 -9.80 3.34 5.96
CA ASP A 117 -8.98 4.43 5.40
C ASP A 117 -9.01 4.44 3.88
N TYR A 118 -8.93 3.26 3.25
CA TYR A 118 -8.99 3.14 1.79
C TYR A 118 -10.36 3.56 1.23
N VAL A 119 -11.46 3.11 1.85
CA VAL A 119 -12.81 3.53 1.44
C VAL A 119 -12.95 5.05 1.60
N ARG A 120 -12.53 5.60 2.73
CA ARG A 120 -12.58 7.05 2.99
C ARG A 120 -11.84 7.87 1.97
N ARG A 121 -10.66 7.40 1.52
CA ARG A 121 -9.78 8.17 0.61
C ARG A 121 -10.12 8.02 -0.85
N ALA A 122 -10.53 6.82 -1.27
CA ALA A 122 -10.49 6.43 -2.67
C ALA A 122 -11.84 5.94 -3.22
N MET A 123 -12.79 5.60 -2.36
CA MET A 123 -14.07 5.03 -2.77
C MET A 123 -15.27 5.93 -2.41
N PRO A 124 -16.35 5.89 -3.21
CA PRO A 124 -16.54 5.17 -4.48
C PRO A 124 -15.61 5.68 -5.57
N PHE A 125 -15.16 4.79 -6.46
CA PHE A 125 -14.26 5.16 -7.55
C PHE A 125 -14.90 6.24 -8.45
N GLY A 126 -14.16 7.33 -8.66
CA GLY A 126 -14.67 8.50 -9.40
C GLY A 126 -15.50 9.49 -8.56
N ASN A 127 -15.84 9.15 -7.30
CA ASN A 127 -16.55 10.01 -6.37
C ASN A 127 -15.99 9.85 -4.94
N ALA A 128 -14.67 9.82 -4.82
CA ALA A 128 -13.98 9.66 -3.55
C ALA A 128 -14.34 10.73 -2.53
N GLN A 129 -14.32 10.37 -1.24
CA GLN A 129 -14.61 11.27 -0.12
C GLN A 129 -16.05 11.84 -0.12
N SER A 130 -16.98 11.17 -0.78
CA SER A 130 -18.40 11.56 -0.81
C SER A 130 -19.24 10.95 0.32
N LEU A 131 -18.75 9.89 0.95
CA LEU A 131 -19.45 9.25 2.06
C LEU A 131 -19.27 10.05 3.35
N THR A 132 -20.34 10.16 4.11
CA THR A 132 -20.30 10.69 5.47
C THR A 132 -19.55 9.73 6.41
N ASP A 133 -19.11 10.21 7.57
CA ASP A 133 -18.42 9.38 8.54
C ASP A 133 -19.26 8.19 9.00
N ASP A 134 -20.57 8.37 9.22
CA ASP A 134 -21.50 7.28 9.57
C ASP A 134 -21.65 6.26 8.43
N GLU A 135 -21.73 6.71 7.18
CA GLU A 135 -21.78 5.82 6.03
C GLU A 135 -20.48 5.01 5.85
N LEU A 136 -19.32 5.61 6.16
CA LEU A 136 -18.04 4.90 6.17
C LEU A 136 -18.02 3.78 7.21
N TYR A 137 -18.52 4.03 8.43
CA TYR A 137 -18.67 2.99 9.44
C TYR A 137 -19.62 1.90 9.00
N ALA A 138 -20.78 2.27 8.44
CA ALA A 138 -21.78 1.32 7.96
C ALA A 138 -21.21 0.43 6.84
N VAL A 139 -20.62 0.99 5.80
CA VAL A 139 -20.01 0.23 4.69
C VAL A 139 -18.89 -0.67 5.20
N THR A 140 -18.05 -0.17 6.11
CA THR A 140 -16.99 -0.98 6.71
C THR A 140 -17.58 -2.14 7.52
N ALA A 141 -18.64 -1.91 8.30
CA ALA A 141 -19.33 -2.99 9.02
C ALA A 141 -19.87 -4.07 8.06
N TYR A 142 -20.46 -3.67 6.94
CA TYR A 142 -20.93 -4.60 5.92
C TYR A 142 -19.78 -5.37 5.27
N LEU A 143 -18.67 -4.72 4.91
CA LEU A 143 -17.48 -5.37 4.38
C LEU A 143 -16.90 -6.41 5.36
N LEU A 144 -16.91 -6.12 6.65
CA LEU A 144 -16.52 -7.08 7.68
C LEU A 144 -17.50 -8.25 7.77
N HIS A 145 -18.79 -7.99 7.57
CA HIS A 145 -19.84 -9.01 7.62
C HIS A 145 -19.76 -10.00 6.45
N ILE A 146 -19.63 -9.52 5.21
CA ILE A 146 -19.49 -10.40 4.03
C ILE A 146 -18.16 -11.18 4.00
N ASN A 147 -17.23 -10.86 4.91
CA ASN A 147 -16.00 -11.60 5.14
C ASN A 147 -16.04 -12.46 6.43
N ASP A 148 -17.21 -12.72 7.00
CA ASP A 148 -17.42 -13.56 8.19
C ASP A 148 -16.68 -13.07 9.48
N ILE A 149 -16.17 -11.83 9.48
CA ILE A 149 -15.48 -11.24 10.63
C ILE A 149 -16.50 -10.77 11.68
N VAL A 150 -17.61 -10.21 11.21
CA VAL A 150 -18.77 -9.83 12.01
C VAL A 150 -19.96 -10.64 11.54
N LYS A 151 -20.54 -11.45 12.43
CA LYS A 151 -21.62 -12.39 12.07
C LYS A 151 -23.03 -11.83 12.25
N ASP A 152 -23.19 -10.89 13.19
CA ASP A 152 -24.49 -10.30 13.47
C ASP A 152 -24.83 -9.19 12.45
N PRO A 153 -25.89 -9.34 11.64
CA PRO A 153 -26.32 -8.28 10.71
C PRO A 153 -26.86 -7.03 11.44
N GLY A 154 -27.11 -7.11 12.73
CA GLY A 154 -27.46 -5.96 13.59
C GLY A 154 -26.27 -5.25 14.21
N PHE A 155 -25.05 -5.77 14.03
CA PHE A 155 -23.85 -5.17 14.61
C PHE A 155 -23.64 -3.72 14.16
N GLU A 156 -23.39 -2.85 15.14
CA GLU A 156 -23.04 -1.45 14.92
C GLU A 156 -21.54 -1.26 15.13
N LEU A 157 -20.82 -0.88 14.06
CA LEU A 157 -19.44 -0.47 14.13
C LEU A 157 -19.38 1.02 14.47
N SER A 158 -18.51 1.41 15.38
CA SER A 158 -18.35 2.79 15.84
C SER A 158 -16.90 3.11 16.16
N GLN A 159 -16.59 4.41 16.32
CA GLN A 159 -15.27 4.86 16.78
C GLN A 159 -14.83 4.11 18.06
N GLN A 160 -15.76 3.82 18.98
CA GLN A 160 -15.47 3.24 20.29
C GLN A 160 -15.10 1.75 20.23
N ASN A 161 -15.71 1.00 19.32
CA ASN A 161 -15.48 -0.44 19.25
C ASN A 161 -14.58 -0.86 18.05
N PHE A 162 -14.18 0.06 17.21
CA PHE A 162 -13.43 -0.22 15.97
C PHE A 162 -12.14 -1.01 16.24
N SER A 163 -11.34 -0.59 17.22
CA SER A 163 -10.07 -1.23 17.57
C SER A 163 -10.22 -2.63 18.16
N SER A 164 -11.45 -3.04 18.54
CA SER A 164 -11.73 -4.40 18.99
C SER A 164 -11.86 -5.42 17.84
N ILE A 165 -12.00 -4.96 16.60
CA ILE A 165 -12.09 -5.82 15.43
C ILE A 165 -10.76 -6.52 15.19
N LYS A 166 -10.80 -7.85 15.18
CA LYS A 166 -9.63 -8.68 14.90
C LYS A 166 -9.75 -9.30 13.52
N MET A 167 -8.84 -8.91 12.64
CA MET A 167 -8.79 -9.46 11.29
C MET A 167 -8.19 -10.86 11.29
N PRO A 168 -8.66 -11.79 10.41
CA PRO A 168 -8.12 -13.14 10.33
C PRO A 168 -6.61 -13.21 10.11
N ASN A 169 -6.07 -12.28 9.32
CA ASN A 169 -4.66 -12.22 8.98
C ASN A 169 -3.85 -11.20 9.82
N ALA A 170 -4.33 -10.82 11.00
CA ALA A 170 -3.67 -9.83 11.86
C ALA A 170 -2.20 -10.17 12.18
N ASN A 171 -1.88 -11.47 12.26
CA ASN A 171 -0.54 -11.96 12.55
C ASN A 171 0.18 -12.56 11.33
N GLY A 172 -0.35 -12.38 10.13
CA GLY A 172 0.20 -12.97 8.91
C GLY A 172 1.36 -12.20 8.28
N PHE A 173 1.74 -11.07 8.87
CA PHE A 173 2.86 -10.25 8.41
C PHE A 173 4.03 -10.34 9.38
N PHE A 174 5.23 -10.41 8.85
CA PHE A 174 6.48 -10.42 9.59
C PHE A 174 7.38 -9.28 9.12
N ASN A 175 8.33 -8.91 9.96
CA ASN A 175 9.31 -7.90 9.59
C ASN A 175 10.18 -8.39 8.45
N ASP A 176 10.43 -7.50 7.51
CA ASP A 176 11.31 -7.75 6.38
C ASP A 176 12.77 -7.87 6.87
N ASP A 177 13.36 -9.04 6.67
CA ASP A 177 14.73 -9.34 7.09
C ASP A 177 15.75 -9.29 5.94
N ARG A 178 15.35 -8.73 4.78
CA ARG A 178 16.17 -8.70 3.55
C ARG A 178 17.57 -8.12 3.79
N GLU A 179 17.71 -7.16 4.69
CA GLU A 179 19.01 -6.57 5.04
C GLU A 179 19.99 -7.61 5.61
N THR A 180 19.48 -8.69 6.17
CA THR A 180 20.26 -9.80 6.70
C THR A 180 20.24 -10.99 5.76
N ALA A 181 19.06 -11.46 5.37
CA ALA A 181 18.87 -12.67 4.58
C ALA A 181 19.42 -12.51 3.15
N GLU A 182 19.29 -11.33 2.55
CA GLU A 182 19.71 -11.06 1.18
C GLU A 182 21.05 -10.34 1.06
N LYS A 183 21.72 -10.08 2.17
CA LYS A 183 23.02 -9.37 2.20
C LYS A 183 24.07 -10.01 1.29
N HIS A 184 24.03 -11.33 1.11
CA HIS A 184 24.94 -12.04 0.24
C HIS A 184 24.76 -11.72 -1.27
N PHE A 185 23.65 -11.11 -1.66
CA PHE A 185 23.43 -10.64 -3.04
C PHE A 185 24.00 -9.23 -3.30
N TRP A 186 24.19 -8.40 -2.27
CA TRP A 186 24.49 -6.98 -2.42
C TRP A 186 25.83 -6.67 -3.08
N HIS A 187 26.79 -7.59 -2.98
CA HIS A 187 28.16 -7.42 -3.50
C HIS A 187 28.54 -8.44 -4.57
N ARG A 188 27.56 -9.18 -5.10
CA ARG A 188 27.84 -10.10 -6.20
C ARG A 188 28.03 -9.28 -7.47
N GLN A 189 29.13 -9.57 -8.17
CA GLN A 189 29.28 -9.08 -9.54
C GLN A 189 28.15 -9.68 -10.39
N PRO A 190 27.34 -8.86 -11.10
CA PRO A 190 26.28 -9.38 -11.94
C PRO A 190 26.89 -10.25 -13.06
N CYS A 191 26.32 -11.40 -13.28
CA CYS A 191 26.66 -12.20 -14.42
C CYS A 191 26.13 -11.52 -15.69
N MET A 192 27.01 -11.14 -16.61
CA MET A 192 26.64 -10.39 -17.82
C MET A 192 26.65 -11.26 -19.08
N LYS A 193 27.18 -12.47 -19.04
CA LYS A 193 27.26 -13.37 -20.20
C LYS A 193 27.15 -14.81 -19.76
N ASP A 194 26.37 -15.58 -20.51
CA ASP A 194 26.19 -17.02 -20.35
C ASP A 194 25.86 -17.46 -18.90
N CYS A 195 25.01 -16.68 -18.22
CA CYS A 195 24.68 -16.84 -16.81
C CYS A 195 23.89 -18.11 -16.50
N LYS A 196 23.19 -18.65 -17.48
CA LYS A 196 22.47 -19.93 -17.42
C LYS A 196 22.72 -20.70 -18.69
N THR A 197 23.12 -21.96 -18.56
CA THR A 197 23.32 -22.87 -19.68
C THR A 197 22.01 -23.36 -20.31
N ASP A 198 20.95 -23.43 -19.50
CA ASP A 198 19.65 -24.00 -19.88
C ASP A 198 18.50 -22.97 -19.80
N ALA A 199 18.75 -21.79 -20.34
CA ALA A 199 17.71 -20.75 -20.34
C ALA A 199 16.63 -21.12 -21.38
N ALA A 200 15.42 -21.39 -20.93
CA ALA A 200 14.25 -21.65 -21.78
C ALA A 200 13.19 -20.56 -21.57
N ILE A 201 12.49 -20.21 -22.65
CA ILE A 201 11.32 -19.34 -22.57
C ILE A 201 10.15 -20.19 -22.10
N LEU A 202 9.76 -20.02 -20.83
CA LEU A 202 8.62 -20.74 -20.23
C LEU A 202 7.28 -20.12 -20.58
N ASN A 203 7.23 -18.77 -20.66
CA ASN A 203 6.01 -18.00 -20.93
C ASN A 203 6.32 -16.73 -21.73
N ARG A 204 5.34 -16.23 -22.45
CA ARG A 204 5.42 -14.96 -23.18
C ARG A 204 4.25 -14.08 -22.78
N ALA A 205 4.50 -12.83 -22.38
CA ALA A 205 3.48 -11.86 -22.01
C ALA A 205 2.51 -11.53 -23.16
N SER A 206 2.96 -11.70 -24.42
CA SER A 206 2.11 -11.52 -25.61
C SER A 206 1.11 -12.65 -25.85
N VAL A 207 1.22 -13.76 -25.11
CA VAL A 207 0.28 -14.88 -25.21
C VAL A 207 -0.78 -14.69 -24.13
N LEU A 208 -1.95 -14.22 -24.52
CA LEU A 208 -3.09 -14.10 -23.62
C LEU A 208 -3.45 -15.46 -23.02
N GLY A 209 -3.72 -15.47 -21.73
CA GLY A 209 -4.12 -16.66 -20.99
C GLY A 209 -2.98 -17.56 -20.54
N VAL A 210 -1.80 -16.99 -20.24
CA VAL A 210 -0.70 -17.65 -19.51
C VAL A 210 -1.11 -18.13 -18.11
N THR A 211 -2.28 -17.71 -17.64
CA THR A 211 -2.87 -18.17 -16.38
C THR A 211 -3.55 -19.53 -16.60
N PRO A 212 -3.22 -20.59 -15.87
CA PRO A 212 -3.81 -21.92 -16.03
C PRO A 212 -5.33 -21.95 -15.89
N ASP A 213 -5.91 -21.07 -15.10
CA ASP A 213 -7.33 -21.09 -14.72
C ASP A 213 -8.22 -20.23 -15.62
N LYS A 214 -8.14 -20.45 -16.93
CA LYS A 214 -8.94 -19.71 -17.93
C LYS A 214 -10.46 -19.74 -17.69
N LYS A 215 -10.96 -20.63 -16.84
CA LYS A 215 -12.40 -20.88 -16.69
C LYS A 215 -13.08 -20.04 -15.62
N THR A 216 -12.32 -19.35 -14.74
CA THR A 216 -12.88 -18.74 -13.51
C THR A 216 -12.49 -17.28 -13.28
N ARG A 217 -11.71 -16.64 -14.15
CA ARG A 217 -11.35 -15.23 -13.98
C ARG A 217 -11.83 -14.36 -15.13
N PRO A 218 -12.35 -13.16 -14.81
CA PRO A 218 -12.64 -12.15 -15.83
C PRO A 218 -11.37 -11.82 -16.63
N LYS A 219 -11.51 -11.65 -17.93
CA LYS A 219 -10.42 -11.14 -18.76
C LYS A 219 -10.11 -9.71 -18.33
N VAL A 220 -8.86 -9.44 -18.04
CA VAL A 220 -8.35 -8.07 -17.93
C VAL A 220 -8.07 -7.64 -19.36
N ASP A 221 -8.92 -6.80 -19.92
CA ASP A 221 -8.69 -6.09 -21.17
C ASP A 221 -7.93 -4.80 -20.91
#